data_36b06ea19e28151c773fbaf2d648d0ba
#
_entry.id   36b06ea19e28151c773fbaf2d648d0ba
#
_cell.length_a   1.000
_cell.length_b   1.000
_cell.length_c   1.000
_cell.angle_alpha   90.00
_cell.angle_beta   90.00
_cell.angle_gamma   90.00
#
_symmetry.space_group_name_H-M   'P 1'
#
loop_
_entity.id
_entity.type
_entity.pdbx_description
1 polymer ?
#
loop_
_entity_poly.entity_id
_entity_poly.type
_entity_poly.pdbx_seq_one_letter_code
_entity_poly.pdbx_strand_id
1 'polypeptide(L)'
;LMAFLSPVYRVRAVPIEKIEPNTYNPNSVAPPELQLLYDSIREDGYTMPIVCYHDQGRDIYIIIDGFHRYRVMLDYPDIYQREEGKLPVSVVDKPLDCRMASTIRHNRARGSHNVDLMSNIIQELHELGRSDAWISKHLGMDRDEILRLKQLTGLTALFRDVKFSRAWQAVSDGLKDEPEEEEEPALSF
;
A
#
# COMPACT_ATOMS: atom_id res chain seq x y z
N LEU A 1 -3.69 35.78 11.36
CA LEU A 1 -3.87 34.35 11.05
C LEU A 1 -3.96 34.20 9.54
N MET A 2 -2.91 33.66 8.88
CA MET A 2 -3.06 33.28 7.48
C MET A 2 -4.14 32.19 7.39
N ALA A 3 -5.15 32.41 6.55
CA ALA A 3 -6.21 31.43 6.35
C ALA A 3 -5.61 30.16 5.74
N PHE A 4 -5.85 29.00 6.36
CA PHE A 4 -5.45 27.72 5.81
C PHE A 4 -6.21 27.46 4.51
N LEU A 5 -5.49 27.39 3.40
CA LEU A 5 -6.08 27.02 2.11
C LEU A 5 -5.84 25.55 1.82
N SER A 6 -6.90 24.81 1.55
CA SER A 6 -6.81 23.38 1.22
C SER A 6 -5.94 23.15 -0.04
N PRO A 7 -4.99 22.21 0.00
CA PRO A 7 -4.05 21.96 -1.10
C PRO A 7 -4.73 21.64 -2.44
N VAL A 8 -5.94 21.08 -2.42
CA VAL A 8 -6.73 20.77 -3.61
C VAL A 8 -7.06 21.99 -4.48
N TYR A 9 -7.08 23.20 -3.92
CA TYR A 9 -7.27 24.44 -4.71
C TYR A 9 -6.02 24.91 -5.45
N ARG A 10 -4.90 24.18 -5.28
CA ARG A 10 -3.61 24.51 -5.92
C ARG A 10 -3.01 23.27 -6.60
N VAL A 11 -3.86 22.51 -7.31
CA VAL A 11 -3.43 21.34 -8.09
C VAL A 11 -2.52 21.80 -9.23
N ARG A 12 -1.44 21.04 -9.44
CA ARG A 12 -0.43 21.27 -10.49
C ARG A 12 -0.35 20.08 -11.42
N ALA A 13 -0.18 20.32 -12.71
CA ALA A 13 0.20 19.29 -13.66
C ALA A 13 1.72 19.03 -13.52
N VAL A 14 2.10 17.85 -13.04
CA VAL A 14 3.49 17.48 -12.79
C VAL A 14 3.88 16.34 -13.72
N PRO A 15 5.02 16.44 -14.45
CA PRO A 15 5.55 15.33 -15.27
C PRO A 15 5.77 14.08 -14.40
N ILE A 16 5.39 12.91 -14.93
CA ILE A 16 5.43 11.65 -14.19
C ILE A 16 6.86 11.27 -13.77
N GLU A 17 7.85 11.69 -14.56
CA GLU A 17 9.29 11.46 -14.29
C GLU A 17 9.76 12.15 -13.00
N LYS A 18 9.03 13.16 -12.54
CA LYS A 18 9.29 13.85 -11.26
C LYS A 18 8.50 13.26 -10.10
N ILE A 19 7.73 12.20 -10.29
CA ILE A 19 6.89 11.62 -9.26
C ILE A 19 7.46 10.26 -8.86
N GLU A 20 7.75 10.08 -7.57
CA GLU A 20 8.27 8.84 -7.01
C GLU A 20 7.29 8.25 -5.97
N PRO A 21 7.14 6.91 -5.94
CA PRO A 21 6.45 6.25 -4.84
C PRO A 21 7.21 6.44 -3.54
N ASN A 22 6.49 6.45 -2.41
CA ASN A 22 7.15 6.37 -1.11
C ASN A 22 7.57 4.91 -0.81
N THR A 23 8.53 4.75 0.11
CA THR A 23 9.08 3.44 0.49
C THR A 23 8.22 2.68 1.50
N TYR A 24 7.25 3.37 2.12
CA TYR A 24 6.38 2.86 3.19
C TYR A 24 4.92 2.66 2.75
N ASN A 25 4.62 2.71 1.45
CA ASN A 25 3.23 2.58 0.99
C ASN A 25 2.76 1.12 1.09
N PRO A 26 1.75 0.84 1.92
CA PRO A 26 1.28 -0.52 2.18
C PRO A 26 0.35 -1.08 1.10
N ASN A 27 0.10 -0.39 0.00
CA ASN A 27 -0.95 -0.78 -0.93
C ASN A 27 -0.45 -1.66 -2.06
N SER A 28 -0.85 -2.93 -2.03
CA SER A 28 -0.98 -3.74 -3.24
C SER A 28 -2.46 -3.74 -3.67
N VAL A 29 -2.72 -3.54 -4.96
CA VAL A 29 -4.06 -3.67 -5.55
C VAL A 29 -4.09 -4.96 -6.34
N ALA A 30 -5.17 -5.72 -6.18
CA ALA A 30 -5.42 -6.85 -7.03
C ALA A 30 -5.67 -6.38 -8.48
N PRO A 31 -5.27 -7.17 -9.49
CA PRO A 31 -5.42 -6.80 -10.89
C PRO A 31 -6.85 -6.36 -11.30
N PRO A 32 -7.95 -6.97 -10.81
CA PRO A 32 -9.30 -6.56 -11.16
C PRO A 32 -9.64 -5.14 -10.72
N GLU A 33 -9.23 -4.72 -9.53
CA GLU A 33 -9.48 -3.38 -9.00
C GLU A 33 -8.66 -2.32 -9.74
N LEU A 34 -7.45 -2.67 -10.18
CA LEU A 34 -6.64 -1.78 -11.01
C LEU A 34 -7.28 -1.56 -12.39
N GLN A 35 -7.88 -2.61 -12.96
CA GLN A 35 -8.62 -2.52 -14.23
C GLN A 35 -9.84 -1.60 -14.10
N LEU A 36 -10.63 -1.75 -13.03
CA LEU A 36 -11.77 -0.86 -12.76
C LEU A 36 -11.35 0.59 -12.60
N LEU A 37 -10.21 0.83 -11.95
CA LEU A 37 -9.66 2.19 -11.81
C LEU A 37 -9.20 2.75 -13.15
N TYR A 38 -8.58 1.93 -14.00
CA TYR A 38 -8.22 2.33 -15.37
C TYR A 38 -9.48 2.70 -16.18
N ASP A 39 -10.52 1.85 -16.15
CA ASP A 39 -11.77 2.12 -16.88
C ASP A 39 -12.41 3.44 -16.41
N SER A 40 -12.46 3.69 -15.11
CA SER A 40 -12.93 4.96 -14.55
C SER A 40 -12.10 6.15 -15.04
N ILE A 41 -10.77 6.06 -14.99
CA ILE A 41 -9.89 7.14 -15.45
C ILE A 41 -10.01 7.33 -16.96
N ARG A 42 -10.19 6.27 -17.73
CA ARG A 42 -10.37 6.35 -19.17
C ARG A 42 -11.66 7.10 -19.53
N GLU A 43 -12.74 6.86 -18.80
CA GLU A 43 -14.06 7.48 -19.05
C GLU A 43 -14.16 8.91 -18.51
N ASP A 44 -13.75 9.13 -17.26
CA ASP A 44 -13.98 10.37 -16.52
C ASP A 44 -12.74 11.28 -16.43
N GLY A 45 -11.56 10.75 -16.75
CA GLY A 45 -10.28 11.42 -16.48
C GLY A 45 -9.85 11.33 -15.02
N TYR A 46 -8.79 12.05 -14.66
CA TYR A 46 -8.34 12.15 -13.27
C TYR A 46 -9.24 13.11 -12.47
N THR A 47 -10.26 12.58 -11.81
CA THR A 47 -11.19 13.36 -10.97
C THR A 47 -10.61 13.73 -9.60
N MET A 48 -9.55 13.03 -9.16
CA MET A 48 -8.88 13.25 -7.87
C MET A 48 -7.38 13.39 -8.08
N PRO A 49 -6.75 14.45 -7.55
CA PRO A 49 -5.30 14.64 -7.67
C PRO A 49 -4.54 13.60 -6.84
N ILE A 50 -3.29 13.33 -7.23
CA ILE A 50 -2.32 12.59 -6.42
C ILE A 50 -1.81 13.52 -5.32
N VAL A 51 -1.77 13.04 -4.08
CA VAL A 51 -1.26 13.83 -2.96
C VAL A 51 0.22 13.52 -2.79
N CYS A 52 1.07 14.54 -2.89
CA CYS A 52 2.51 14.42 -2.80
C CYS A 52 3.13 15.39 -1.80
N TYR A 53 4.32 15.03 -1.33
CA TYR A 53 5.29 15.95 -0.75
C TYR A 53 6.26 16.38 -1.86
N HIS A 54 6.59 17.67 -1.94
CA HIS A 54 7.61 18.18 -2.86
C HIS A 54 8.96 18.27 -2.15
N ASP A 55 9.88 17.37 -2.51
CA ASP A 55 11.28 17.47 -2.11
C ASP A 55 11.96 18.52 -3.00
N GLN A 56 12.11 19.73 -2.48
CA GLN A 56 12.69 20.86 -3.21
C GLN A 56 14.18 20.63 -3.52
N GLY A 57 14.89 19.87 -2.68
CA GLY A 57 16.33 19.61 -2.87
C GLY A 57 16.62 18.72 -4.08
N ARG A 58 15.73 17.76 -4.35
CA ARG A 58 15.81 16.83 -5.50
C ARG A 58 14.90 17.22 -6.66
N ASP A 59 14.02 18.20 -6.46
CA ASP A 59 12.94 18.59 -7.39
C ASP A 59 12.03 17.42 -7.80
N ILE A 60 11.65 16.58 -6.82
CA ILE A 60 10.77 15.43 -7.01
C ILE A 60 9.55 15.50 -6.10
N TYR A 61 8.49 14.80 -6.49
CA TYR A 61 7.22 14.69 -5.78
C TYR A 61 7.04 13.28 -5.24
N ILE A 62 7.12 13.11 -3.91
CA ILE A 62 6.98 11.82 -3.24
C ILE A 62 5.51 11.57 -2.92
N ILE A 63 4.95 10.47 -3.39
CA ILE A 63 3.53 10.13 -3.23
C ILE A 63 3.21 9.87 -1.75
N ILE A 64 2.17 10.54 -1.25
CA ILE A 64 1.55 10.27 0.05
C ILE A 64 0.26 9.47 -0.13
N ASP A 65 -0.54 9.81 -1.16
CA ASP A 65 -1.78 9.09 -1.53
C ASP A 65 -1.99 9.13 -3.04
N GLY A 66 -2.63 8.08 -3.58
CA GLY A 66 -2.94 7.99 -5.00
C GLY A 66 -1.98 7.12 -5.81
N PHE A 67 -1.24 6.22 -5.16
CA PHE A 67 -0.28 5.32 -5.81
C PHE A 67 -0.90 4.52 -6.97
N HIS A 68 -2.14 4.03 -6.86
CA HIS A 68 -2.79 3.28 -7.94
C HIS A 68 -3.12 4.16 -9.15
N ARG A 69 -3.51 5.42 -8.92
CA ARG A 69 -3.71 6.41 -10.00
C ARG A 69 -2.41 6.71 -10.74
N TYR A 70 -1.29 6.77 -10.00
CA TYR A 70 0.04 6.88 -10.59
C TYR A 70 0.40 5.62 -11.40
N ARG A 71 0.09 4.41 -10.89
CA ARG A 71 0.31 3.14 -11.61
C ARG A 71 -0.48 3.08 -12.92
N VAL A 72 -1.73 3.52 -12.95
CA VAL A 72 -2.52 3.58 -14.18
C VAL A 72 -1.82 4.42 -15.24
N MET A 73 -1.22 5.56 -14.89
CA MET A 73 -0.46 6.37 -15.84
C MET A 73 0.77 5.63 -16.39
N LEU A 74 1.45 4.82 -15.58
CA LEU A 74 2.62 4.05 -16.02
C LEU A 74 2.25 2.83 -16.88
N ASP A 75 1.18 2.14 -16.50
CA ASP A 75 0.83 0.84 -17.04
C ASP A 75 -0.01 0.94 -18.35
N TYR A 76 -0.67 2.11 -18.59
CA TYR A 76 -1.59 2.29 -19.71
C TYR A 76 -1.17 3.46 -20.64
N PRO A 77 -0.60 3.16 -21.81
CA PRO A 77 -0.05 4.16 -22.74
C PRO A 77 -1.09 5.16 -23.28
N ASP A 78 -2.34 4.76 -23.43
CA ASP A 78 -3.45 5.63 -23.87
C ASP A 78 -3.74 6.75 -22.87
N ILE A 79 -3.70 6.44 -21.57
CA ILE A 79 -3.82 7.43 -20.49
C ILE A 79 -2.61 8.36 -20.49
N TYR A 80 -1.39 7.80 -20.61
CA TYR A 80 -0.16 8.58 -20.69
C TYR A 80 -0.19 9.61 -21.84
N GLN A 81 -0.62 9.18 -23.03
CA GLN A 81 -0.71 10.05 -24.20
C GLN A 81 -1.76 11.15 -24.03
N ARG A 82 -2.95 10.79 -23.51
CA ARG A 82 -4.04 11.73 -23.29
C ARG A 82 -3.65 12.84 -22.29
N GLU A 83 -2.95 12.48 -21.23
CA GLU A 83 -2.54 13.39 -20.16
C GLU A 83 -1.18 14.06 -20.43
N GLU A 84 -0.58 13.84 -21.62
CA GLU A 84 0.75 14.35 -22.01
C GLU A 84 1.85 14.00 -20.99
N GLY A 85 1.77 12.81 -20.37
CA GLY A 85 2.70 12.35 -19.33
C GLY A 85 2.67 13.15 -18.04
N LYS A 86 1.60 13.92 -17.77
CA LYS A 86 1.47 14.75 -16.57
C LYS A 86 0.34 14.26 -15.66
N LEU A 87 0.58 14.28 -14.36
CA LEU A 87 -0.42 13.94 -13.35
C LEU A 87 -0.87 15.18 -12.56
N PRO A 88 -2.17 15.26 -12.21
CA PRO A 88 -2.65 16.30 -11.30
C PRO A 88 -2.13 16.02 -9.88
N VAL A 89 -1.31 16.90 -9.34
CA VAL A 89 -0.68 16.77 -8.02
C VAL A 89 -1.14 17.85 -7.07
N SER A 90 -1.57 17.45 -5.89
CA SER A 90 -1.83 18.29 -4.73
C SER A 90 -0.67 18.16 -3.73
N VAL A 91 -0.01 19.28 -3.42
CA VAL A 91 1.21 19.27 -2.58
C VAL A 91 0.86 19.51 -1.12
N VAL A 92 1.36 18.63 -0.25
CA VAL A 92 1.25 18.75 1.22
C VAL A 92 2.67 18.85 1.80
N ASP A 93 2.96 19.97 2.46
CA ASP A 93 4.23 20.19 3.13
C ASP A 93 4.14 19.74 4.60
N LYS A 94 4.73 18.60 4.91
CA LYS A 94 4.73 17.97 6.24
C LYS A 94 6.01 17.19 6.47
N PRO A 95 6.49 17.08 7.74
CA PRO A 95 7.58 16.19 8.10
C PRO A 95 7.24 14.72 7.84
N LEU A 96 8.27 13.87 7.75
CA LEU A 96 8.15 12.48 7.29
C LEU A 96 7.12 11.68 8.10
N ASP A 97 7.19 11.73 9.43
CA ASP A 97 6.26 11.05 10.34
C ASP A 97 4.80 11.47 10.15
N CYS A 98 4.57 12.76 9.92
CA CYS A 98 3.25 13.28 9.60
C CYS A 98 2.76 12.86 8.21
N ARG A 99 3.68 12.67 7.24
CA ARG A 99 3.35 12.14 5.91
C ARG A 99 2.95 10.67 5.99
N MET A 100 3.71 9.86 6.74
CA MET A 100 3.40 8.45 7.00
C MET A 100 2.02 8.32 7.68
N ALA A 101 1.77 9.11 8.73
CA ALA A 101 0.47 9.14 9.38
C ALA A 101 -0.67 9.56 8.44
N SER A 102 -0.40 10.50 7.51
CA SER A 102 -1.39 10.89 6.49
C SER A 102 -1.70 9.74 5.53
N THR A 103 -0.68 9.03 5.02
CA THR A 103 -0.86 7.85 4.17
C THR A 103 -1.76 6.82 4.84
N ILE A 104 -1.50 6.50 6.11
CA ILE A 104 -2.31 5.53 6.87
C ILE A 104 -3.74 6.02 7.04
N ARG A 105 -3.96 7.29 7.44
CA ARG A 105 -5.32 7.82 7.60
C ARG A 105 -6.12 7.78 6.31
N HIS A 106 -5.51 8.16 5.18
CA HIS A 106 -6.16 8.08 3.86
C HIS A 106 -6.54 6.64 3.50
N ASN A 107 -5.66 5.69 3.79
CA ASN A 107 -5.92 4.27 3.55
C ASN A 107 -7.00 3.72 4.48
N ARG A 108 -6.90 3.96 5.80
CA ARG A 108 -7.89 3.50 6.78
C ARG A 108 -9.30 4.03 6.51
N ALA A 109 -9.41 5.27 6.04
CA ALA A 109 -10.71 5.85 5.69
C ALA A 109 -11.38 5.17 4.48
N ARG A 110 -10.64 4.37 3.69
CA ARG A 110 -11.14 3.68 2.49
C ARG A 110 -11.49 2.20 2.69
N GLY A 111 -11.19 1.60 3.84
CA GLY A 111 -11.63 0.26 4.23
C GLY A 111 -10.53 -0.75 4.44
N SER A 112 -10.19 -1.64 3.51
CA SER A 112 -9.32 -2.79 3.74
C SER A 112 -7.84 -2.44 3.97
N HIS A 113 -7.20 -3.14 4.91
CA HIS A 113 -5.81 -2.90 5.30
C HIS A 113 -4.98 -4.19 5.18
N ASN A 114 -3.77 -4.06 4.67
CA ASN A 114 -2.77 -5.11 4.79
C ASN A 114 -2.09 -5.00 6.17
N VAL A 115 -2.27 -6.02 7.01
CA VAL A 115 -1.81 -6.06 8.40
C VAL A 115 -0.28 -6.01 8.50
N ASP A 116 0.43 -6.73 7.64
CA ASP A 116 1.90 -6.80 7.66
C ASP A 116 2.52 -5.44 7.35
N LEU A 117 1.94 -4.74 6.39
CA LEU A 117 2.41 -3.41 5.99
C LEU A 117 2.09 -2.35 7.05
N MET A 118 0.96 -2.50 7.75
CA MET A 118 0.65 -1.66 8.90
C MET A 118 1.63 -1.87 10.05
N SER A 119 2.03 -3.12 10.33
CA SER A 119 3.03 -3.41 11.36
C SER A 119 4.39 -2.80 11.03
N ASN A 120 4.84 -2.84 9.77
CA ASN A 120 6.10 -2.22 9.35
C ASN A 120 6.09 -0.70 9.54
N ILE A 121 4.98 -0.03 9.22
CA ILE A 121 4.85 1.42 9.43
C ILE A 121 4.86 1.78 10.92
N ILE A 122 4.22 0.99 11.78
CA ILE A 122 4.28 1.20 13.23
C ILE A 122 5.73 1.10 13.73
N GLN A 123 6.49 0.12 13.26
CA GLN A 123 7.90 -0.01 13.59
C GLN A 123 8.70 1.22 13.14
N GLU A 124 8.55 1.65 11.90
CA GLU A 124 9.25 2.80 11.35
C GLU A 124 8.92 4.11 12.10
N LEU A 125 7.66 4.30 12.50
CA LEU A 125 7.26 5.43 13.34
C LEU A 125 7.93 5.39 14.73
N HIS A 126 8.12 4.20 15.32
CA HIS A 126 8.89 4.07 16.55
C HIS A 126 10.37 4.38 16.36
N GLU A 127 10.99 3.94 15.28
CA GLU A 127 12.37 4.27 14.91
C GLU A 127 12.55 5.78 14.71
N LEU A 128 11.52 6.46 14.22
CA LEU A 128 11.44 7.93 14.16
C LEU A 128 11.13 8.59 15.53
N GLY A 129 11.14 7.82 16.62
CA GLY A 129 10.93 8.31 17.99
C GLY A 129 9.49 8.64 18.36
N ARG A 130 8.49 8.13 17.62
CA ARG A 130 7.08 8.37 17.92
C ARG A 130 6.56 7.37 18.96
N SER A 131 5.89 7.90 20.00
CA SER A 131 5.30 7.09 21.08
C SER A 131 3.98 6.44 20.64
N ASP A 132 3.56 5.37 21.35
CA ASP A 132 2.26 4.73 21.15
C ASP A 132 1.10 5.72 21.30
N ALA A 133 1.20 6.66 22.23
CA ALA A 133 0.21 7.72 22.40
C ALA A 133 0.13 8.65 21.18
N TRP A 134 1.26 8.97 20.58
CA TRP A 134 1.31 9.74 19.34
C TRP A 134 0.70 8.96 18.19
N ILE A 135 1.07 7.68 18.05
CA ILE A 135 0.56 6.78 17.01
C ILE A 135 -0.97 6.63 17.15
N SER A 136 -1.46 6.32 18.34
CA SER A 136 -2.89 6.22 18.63
C SER A 136 -3.65 7.48 18.20
N LYS A 137 -3.17 8.64 18.61
CA LYS A 137 -3.80 9.94 18.31
C LYS A 137 -3.81 10.26 16.81
N HIS A 138 -2.71 9.99 16.09
CA HIS A 138 -2.54 10.45 14.70
C HIS A 138 -3.01 9.44 13.67
N LEU A 139 -3.05 8.14 14.01
CA LEU A 139 -3.49 7.07 13.12
C LEU A 139 -4.91 6.58 13.45
N GLY A 140 -5.48 6.98 14.59
CA GLY A 140 -6.79 6.52 15.04
C GLY A 140 -6.79 5.04 15.44
N MET A 141 -5.66 4.52 15.93
CA MET A 141 -5.50 3.16 16.43
C MET A 141 -5.70 3.11 17.93
N ASP A 142 -6.34 2.06 18.45
CA ASP A 142 -6.34 1.81 19.88
C ASP A 142 -5.01 1.16 20.34
N ARG A 143 -4.77 1.14 21.67
CA ARG A 143 -3.52 0.62 22.22
C ARG A 143 -3.34 -0.87 21.98
N ASP A 144 -4.43 -1.63 22.00
CA ASP A 144 -4.40 -3.07 21.78
C ASP A 144 -4.08 -3.39 20.31
N GLU A 145 -4.60 -2.60 19.36
CA GLU A 145 -4.26 -2.70 17.93
C GLU A 145 -2.77 -2.45 17.72
N ILE A 146 -2.22 -1.38 18.30
CA ILE A 146 -0.78 -1.06 18.21
C ILE A 146 0.06 -2.19 18.80
N LEU A 147 -0.33 -2.74 19.95
CA LEU A 147 0.38 -3.85 20.59
C LEU A 147 0.40 -5.10 19.72
N ARG A 148 -0.73 -5.47 19.12
CA ARG A 148 -0.83 -6.62 18.20
C ARG A 148 0.06 -6.44 16.97
N LEU A 149 0.06 -5.24 16.36
CA LEU A 149 0.90 -4.94 15.20
C LEU A 149 2.39 -5.01 15.55
N LYS A 150 2.80 -4.56 16.74
CA LYS A 150 4.18 -4.71 17.23
C LYS A 150 4.57 -6.17 17.45
N GLN A 151 3.66 -6.99 17.99
CA GLN A 151 3.91 -8.41 18.18
C GLN A 151 4.13 -9.13 16.84
N LEU A 152 3.37 -8.78 15.81
CA LEU A 152 3.54 -9.33 14.46
C LEU A 152 4.91 -9.00 13.88
N THR A 153 5.37 -7.76 13.97
CA THR A 153 6.72 -7.38 13.53
C THR A 153 7.81 -8.06 14.34
N GLY A 154 7.65 -8.16 15.64
CA GLY A 154 8.58 -8.87 16.53
C GLY A 154 8.68 -10.36 16.20
N LEU A 155 7.56 -11.03 15.97
CA LEU A 155 7.52 -12.42 15.53
C LEU A 155 8.16 -12.60 14.14
N THR A 156 7.85 -11.74 13.18
CA THR A 156 8.43 -11.79 11.83
C THR A 156 9.94 -11.59 11.88
N ALA A 157 10.45 -10.69 12.72
CA ALA A 157 11.88 -10.47 12.90
C ALA A 157 12.58 -11.69 13.53
N LEU A 158 11.95 -12.35 14.51
CA LEU A 158 12.48 -13.58 15.15
C LEU A 158 12.56 -14.76 14.17
N PHE A 159 11.68 -14.84 13.19
CA PHE A 159 11.65 -15.95 12.23
C PHE A 159 12.32 -15.63 10.89
N ARG A 160 12.77 -14.40 10.64
CA ARG A 160 13.40 -14.00 9.38
C ARG A 160 14.66 -14.79 9.03
N ASP A 161 15.44 -15.22 10.05
CA ASP A 161 16.70 -15.93 9.90
C ASP A 161 16.61 -17.43 10.31
N VAL A 162 15.42 -17.91 10.68
CA VAL A 162 15.23 -19.32 11.05
C VAL A 162 15.02 -20.13 9.77
N LYS A 163 16.04 -20.92 9.41
CA LYS A 163 15.88 -21.98 8.41
C LYS A 163 14.92 -23.03 9.00
N PHE A 164 13.69 -23.07 8.53
CA PHE A 164 12.74 -24.14 8.88
C PHE A 164 13.38 -25.48 8.55
N SER A 165 13.43 -26.39 9.54
CA SER A 165 14.00 -27.73 9.36
C SER A 165 13.16 -28.50 8.33
N ARG A 166 13.81 -29.40 7.55
CA ARG A 166 13.16 -30.24 6.52
C ARG A 166 11.98 -31.09 7.03
N ALA A 167 11.83 -31.25 8.34
CA ALA A 167 10.72 -31.98 8.96
C ALA A 167 9.32 -31.39 8.64
N TRP A 168 9.25 -30.10 8.33
CA TRP A 168 7.99 -29.47 7.91
C TRP A 168 7.67 -29.65 6.41
N GLN A 169 8.68 -29.90 5.57
CA GLN A 169 8.47 -30.18 4.16
C GLN A 169 7.97 -31.62 3.93
N ALA A 170 8.37 -32.57 4.77
CA ALA A 170 7.99 -33.96 4.63
C ALA A 170 6.50 -34.25 4.93
N VAL A 171 5.83 -33.42 5.72
CA VAL A 171 4.41 -33.55 6.03
C VAL A 171 3.51 -33.02 4.90
N SER A 172 3.98 -32.05 4.12
CA SER A 172 3.21 -31.54 2.98
C SER A 172 3.31 -32.44 1.74
N ASP A 173 4.41 -33.19 1.60
CA ASP A 173 4.59 -34.11 0.47
C ASP A 173 3.93 -35.47 0.72
N GLY A 174 3.64 -35.81 1.98
CA GLY A 174 2.99 -37.09 2.37
C GLY A 174 1.46 -37.13 2.22
N LEU A 175 0.84 -36.01 1.84
CA LEU A 175 -0.62 -35.90 1.67
C LEU A 175 -1.08 -35.96 0.20
N LYS A 176 -0.18 -36.29 -0.73
CA LYS A 176 -0.50 -36.23 -2.18
C LYS A 176 -0.57 -37.54 -2.92
N ASP A 177 -0.33 -38.70 -2.31
CA ASP A 177 -0.42 -39.98 -3.01
C ASP A 177 -1.14 -41.02 -2.15
N GLU A 178 -2.46 -40.92 -2.05
CA GLU A 178 -3.30 -42.13 -1.94
C GLU A 178 -3.77 -42.49 -3.36
N PRO A 179 -3.43 -43.69 -3.88
CA PRO A 179 -3.93 -44.14 -5.17
C PRO A 179 -5.43 -44.41 -5.07
N GLU A 180 -6.18 -43.84 -6.02
CA GLU A 180 -7.59 -44.21 -6.24
C GLU A 180 -7.68 -45.73 -6.43
N GLU A 181 -8.41 -46.42 -5.54
CA GLU A 181 -8.79 -47.82 -5.73
C GLU A 181 -9.69 -47.93 -6.97
N GLU A 182 -9.19 -48.56 -8.02
CA GLU A 182 -9.98 -48.94 -9.18
C GLU A 182 -11.06 -49.96 -8.73
N GLU A 183 -12.33 -49.53 -8.75
CA GLU A 183 -13.48 -50.45 -8.62
C GLU A 183 -13.50 -51.39 -9.81
N GLU A 184 -13.27 -52.69 -9.55
CA GLU A 184 -13.49 -53.76 -10.53
C GLU A 184 -14.99 -53.84 -10.91
N PRO A 185 -15.36 -53.98 -12.19
CA PRO A 185 -16.75 -54.12 -12.59
C PRO A 185 -17.32 -55.46 -12.17
N ALA A 186 -18.41 -55.42 -11.42
CA ALA A 186 -19.19 -56.59 -11.02
C ALA A 186 -19.66 -57.38 -12.24
N LEU A 187 -19.21 -58.65 -12.34
CA LEU A 187 -19.72 -59.64 -13.30
C LEU A 187 -21.14 -60.04 -12.90
N SER A 188 -22.08 -59.77 -13.79
CA SER A 188 -23.47 -60.27 -13.73
C SER A 188 -23.51 -61.72 -14.19
N PHE A 189 -24.16 -62.55 -13.40
CA PHE A 189 -24.80 -63.81 -13.85
C PHE A 189 -26.30 -63.64 -13.82
#